data_dbee94ca803a5e0fe78641ce0ad9d3b8
#
_entry.id   dbee94ca803a5e0fe78641ce0ad9d3b8
#
_cell.length_a   1.000
_cell.length_b   1.000
_cell.length_c   1.000
_cell.angle_alpha   90.00
_cell.angle_beta   90.00
_cell.angle_gamma   90.00
#
_symmetry.space_group_name_H-M   'P 1'
#
loop_
_entity.id
_entity.type
_entity.pdbx_description
1 polymer ?
#
loop_
_entity_poly.entity_id
_entity_poly.type
_entity_poly.pdbx_seq_one_letter_code
_entity_poly.pdbx_strand_id
1 'polypeptide(L)'
;MASKAKSAVKRPSKAEQRAEMMEQILDTAELLFSKHGFHGVTLKDVAKQVGVHHTLLNYYFDDKRTLFDAVFARRAVVTIDKRMQALDDYDRAAGGKPTVEGALHAFLDTDLDLYIQGGEGWKNYGAFGAQASNSPEGAEFMDKYFDPVVLRLIEILKKALPDAAEEDIFWGYHFVTGALMLTLARTGRIDKLSHGLCHSDDYEAVKARMARFMAAGFREICNERKQGRDRA
;
A
#
# COMPACT_ATOMS: atom_id res chain seq x y z
N MET A 1 -10.36 44.57 -36.22
CA MET A 1 -10.87 44.45 -34.84
C MET A 1 -11.34 43.03 -34.61
N ALA A 2 -10.54 42.24 -33.96
CA ALA A 2 -10.88 40.83 -33.67
C ALA A 2 -11.43 40.73 -32.25
N SER A 3 -12.72 40.42 -32.15
CA SER A 3 -13.42 40.16 -30.87
C SER A 3 -12.90 38.86 -30.24
N LYS A 4 -12.25 38.98 -29.10
CA LYS A 4 -11.90 37.83 -28.25
C LYS A 4 -13.19 37.34 -27.56
N ALA A 5 -13.74 36.24 -28.07
CA ALA A 5 -14.78 35.48 -27.37
C ALA A 5 -14.21 34.98 -26.04
N LYS A 6 -14.68 35.51 -24.92
CA LYS A 6 -14.47 34.97 -23.57
C LYS A 6 -15.21 33.63 -23.50
N SER A 7 -14.46 32.52 -23.47
CA SER A 7 -14.99 31.20 -23.12
C SER A 7 -15.60 31.30 -21.71
N ALA A 8 -16.91 31.20 -21.62
CA ALA A 8 -17.64 31.18 -20.35
C ALA A 8 -17.32 29.81 -19.69
N VAL A 9 -16.56 29.82 -18.60
CA VAL A 9 -16.34 28.63 -17.74
C VAL A 9 -17.71 28.22 -17.22
N LYS A 10 -18.18 27.08 -17.66
CA LYS A 10 -19.45 26.47 -17.24
C LYS A 10 -19.41 26.22 -15.74
N ARG A 11 -20.35 26.77 -14.97
CA ARG A 11 -20.44 26.45 -13.53
C ARG A 11 -20.68 24.97 -13.36
N PRO A 12 -19.93 24.29 -12.43
CA PRO A 12 -20.10 22.86 -12.20
C PRO A 12 -21.52 22.52 -11.74
N SER A 13 -22.06 21.44 -12.20
CA SER A 13 -23.38 20.92 -11.79
C SER A 13 -23.37 20.56 -10.29
N LYS A 14 -24.55 20.42 -9.69
CA LYS A 14 -24.67 19.94 -8.29
C LYS A 14 -24.05 18.57 -8.08
N ALA A 15 -24.09 17.69 -9.09
CA ALA A 15 -23.48 16.37 -9.02
C ALA A 15 -21.93 16.46 -9.04
N GLU A 16 -21.38 17.32 -9.90
CA GLU A 16 -19.93 17.58 -9.96
C GLU A 16 -19.42 18.19 -8.65
N GLN A 17 -20.13 19.20 -8.12
CA GLN A 17 -19.79 19.80 -6.81
C GLN A 17 -19.82 18.80 -5.66
N ARG A 18 -20.78 17.86 -5.69
CA ARG A 18 -20.88 16.78 -4.69
C ARG A 18 -19.72 15.80 -4.82
N ALA A 19 -19.33 15.44 -6.04
CA ALA A 19 -18.20 14.56 -6.30
C ALA A 19 -16.87 15.22 -5.86
N GLU A 20 -16.64 16.48 -6.19
CA GLU A 20 -15.48 17.25 -5.75
C GLU A 20 -15.41 17.35 -4.23
N MET A 21 -16.52 17.59 -3.55
CA MET A 21 -16.58 17.64 -2.09
C MET A 21 -16.25 16.27 -1.47
N MET A 22 -16.75 15.18 -2.04
CA MET A 22 -16.45 13.82 -1.60
C MET A 22 -14.95 13.54 -1.71
N GLU A 23 -14.32 13.86 -2.84
CA GLU A 23 -12.88 13.69 -3.01
C GLU A 23 -12.07 14.52 -2.00
N GLN A 24 -12.45 15.77 -1.75
CA GLN A 24 -11.80 16.61 -0.73
C GLN A 24 -11.90 16.02 0.67
N ILE A 25 -13.05 15.44 1.03
CA ILE A 25 -13.25 14.77 2.32
C ILE A 25 -12.36 13.54 2.41
N LEU A 26 -12.34 12.70 1.38
CA LEU A 26 -11.54 11.48 1.35
C LEU A 26 -10.03 11.78 1.39
N ASP A 27 -9.55 12.76 0.63
CA ASP A 27 -8.14 13.18 0.64
C ASP A 27 -7.72 13.73 2.00
N THR A 28 -8.58 14.54 2.61
CA THR A 28 -8.33 15.09 3.96
C THR A 28 -8.31 13.99 5.02
N ALA A 29 -9.27 13.07 4.96
CA ALA A 29 -9.33 11.95 5.88
C ALA A 29 -8.12 11.02 5.73
N GLU A 30 -7.71 10.72 4.49
CA GLU A 30 -6.50 9.95 4.18
C GLU A 30 -5.25 10.57 4.82
N LEU A 31 -5.07 11.88 4.67
CA LEU A 31 -3.97 12.62 5.28
C LEU A 31 -4.01 12.56 6.81
N LEU A 32 -5.17 12.74 7.42
CA LEU A 32 -5.31 12.71 8.87
C LEU A 32 -5.09 11.30 9.43
N PHE A 33 -5.69 10.28 8.83
CA PHE A 33 -5.50 8.89 9.24
C PHE A 33 -4.06 8.42 9.04
N SER A 34 -3.36 8.86 7.98
CA SER A 34 -1.95 8.53 7.78
C SER A 34 -1.03 9.07 8.87
N LYS A 35 -1.40 10.20 9.49
CA LYS A 35 -0.62 10.86 10.55
C LYS A 35 -0.99 10.40 11.96
N HIS A 36 -2.26 10.17 12.21
CA HIS A 36 -2.80 10.04 13.57
C HIS A 36 -3.47 8.69 13.83
N GLY A 37 -3.54 7.81 12.82
CA GLY A 37 -4.22 6.51 12.90
C GLY A 37 -5.73 6.64 13.07
N PHE A 38 -6.40 5.49 13.19
CA PHE A 38 -7.86 5.45 13.34
C PHE A 38 -8.33 6.18 14.59
N HIS A 39 -7.72 5.93 15.75
CA HIS A 39 -8.17 6.48 17.04
C HIS A 39 -7.88 7.98 17.19
N GLY A 40 -6.83 8.50 16.54
CA GLY A 40 -6.40 9.89 16.63
C GLY A 40 -7.22 10.88 15.79
N VAL A 41 -8.24 10.42 15.03
CA VAL A 41 -9.04 11.24 14.12
C VAL A 41 -10.53 11.11 14.44
N THR A 42 -11.26 12.23 14.34
CA THR A 42 -12.73 12.28 14.43
C THR A 42 -13.33 12.86 13.15
N LEU A 43 -14.63 12.60 12.89
CA LEU A 43 -15.35 13.26 11.79
C LEU A 43 -15.32 14.78 11.91
N LYS A 44 -15.29 15.32 13.14
CA LYS A 44 -15.19 16.77 13.38
C LYS A 44 -13.83 17.33 12.95
N ASP A 45 -12.74 16.57 13.15
CA ASP A 45 -11.41 17.00 12.71
C ASP A 45 -11.32 17.07 11.18
N VAL A 46 -11.88 16.06 10.50
CA VAL A 46 -11.96 16.04 9.03
C VAL A 46 -12.80 17.21 8.54
N ALA A 47 -14.01 17.45 9.11
CA ALA A 47 -14.88 18.55 8.73
C ALA A 47 -14.20 19.92 8.90
N LYS A 48 -13.51 20.12 10.03
CA LYS A 48 -12.73 21.32 10.32
C LYS A 48 -11.63 21.56 9.29
N GLN A 49 -10.90 20.50 8.92
CA GLN A 49 -9.80 20.59 7.97
C GLN A 49 -10.28 20.85 6.53
N VAL A 50 -11.41 20.28 6.13
CA VAL A 50 -12.07 20.55 4.83
C VAL A 50 -12.70 21.95 4.81
N GLY A 51 -13.02 22.52 5.96
CA GLY A 51 -13.70 23.83 6.07
C GLY A 51 -15.22 23.75 5.94
N VAL A 52 -15.82 22.63 6.33
CA VAL A 52 -17.28 22.41 6.27
C VAL A 52 -17.88 22.15 7.65
N HIS A 53 -19.20 22.28 7.75
CA HIS A 53 -19.88 21.92 8.99
C HIS A 53 -19.92 20.39 9.18
N HIS A 54 -19.73 19.92 10.41
CA HIS A 54 -19.63 18.47 10.71
C HIS A 54 -20.90 17.67 10.33
N THR A 55 -22.08 18.30 10.29
CA THR A 55 -23.30 17.63 9.83
C THR A 55 -23.23 17.20 8.37
N LEU A 56 -22.39 17.83 7.55
CA LEU A 56 -22.17 17.39 6.17
C LEU A 56 -21.44 16.04 6.13
N LEU A 57 -20.44 15.83 6.99
CA LEU A 57 -19.78 14.55 7.07
C LEU A 57 -20.71 13.44 7.57
N ASN A 58 -21.54 13.74 8.58
CA ASN A 58 -22.56 12.80 9.05
C ASN A 58 -23.63 12.47 7.99
N TYR A 59 -23.82 13.35 7.00
CA TYR A 59 -24.69 13.08 5.87
C TYR A 59 -24.05 12.13 4.84
N TYR A 60 -22.73 12.17 4.67
CA TYR A 60 -22.00 11.31 3.74
C TYR A 60 -21.58 9.98 4.37
N PHE A 61 -21.26 10.00 5.66
CA PHE A 61 -20.72 8.84 6.39
C PHE A 61 -21.45 8.72 7.73
N ASP A 62 -22.08 7.58 7.95
CA ASP A 62 -22.83 7.33 9.18
C ASP A 62 -21.93 7.44 10.43
N ASP A 63 -20.69 6.98 10.30
CA ASP A 63 -19.69 7.01 11.37
C ASP A 63 -18.26 7.12 10.83
N LYS A 64 -17.29 7.18 11.75
CA LYS A 64 -15.87 7.24 11.43
C LYS A 64 -15.37 5.97 10.75
N ARG A 65 -15.93 4.80 11.08
CA ARG A 65 -15.56 3.54 10.46
C ARG A 65 -15.92 3.55 8.99
N THR A 66 -17.11 3.97 8.63
CA THR A 66 -17.57 4.09 7.24
C THR A 66 -16.66 5.03 6.43
N LEU A 67 -16.23 6.16 7.01
CA LEU A 67 -15.26 7.05 6.36
C LEU A 67 -13.90 6.38 6.18
N PHE A 68 -13.38 5.72 7.21
CA PHE A 68 -12.10 5.01 7.17
C PHE A 68 -12.10 3.94 6.07
N ASP A 69 -13.18 3.17 6.01
CA ASP A 69 -13.40 2.13 5.03
C ASP A 69 -13.43 2.68 3.59
N ALA A 70 -14.13 3.79 3.39
CA ALA A 70 -14.19 4.44 2.08
C ALA A 70 -12.83 5.00 1.62
N VAL A 71 -12.07 5.60 2.54
CA VAL A 71 -10.70 6.09 2.26
C VAL A 71 -9.80 4.94 1.83
N PHE A 72 -9.86 3.81 2.55
CA PHE A 72 -9.03 2.66 2.25
C PHE A 72 -9.38 2.03 0.90
N ALA A 73 -10.67 1.73 0.70
CA ALA A 73 -11.17 1.04 -0.49
C ALA A 73 -10.87 1.81 -1.78
N ARG A 74 -10.89 3.15 -1.75
CA ARG A 74 -10.66 4.02 -2.92
C ARG A 74 -9.38 3.68 -3.68
N ARG A 75 -8.28 3.41 -2.97
CA ARG A 75 -6.98 3.13 -3.58
C ARG A 75 -6.60 1.65 -3.51
N ALA A 76 -7.13 0.90 -2.55
CA ALA A 76 -6.83 -0.51 -2.39
C ALA A 76 -7.16 -1.31 -3.66
N VAL A 77 -8.31 -1.05 -4.28
CA VAL A 77 -8.72 -1.71 -5.53
C VAL A 77 -7.66 -1.51 -6.63
N VAL A 78 -7.14 -0.29 -6.78
CA VAL A 78 -6.11 0.01 -7.80
C VAL A 78 -4.80 -0.74 -7.53
N THR A 79 -4.35 -0.78 -6.27
CA THR A 79 -3.11 -1.48 -5.90
C THR A 79 -3.24 -2.99 -6.07
N ILE A 80 -4.37 -3.55 -5.67
CA ILE A 80 -4.64 -4.99 -5.73
C ILE A 80 -4.72 -5.45 -7.17
N ASP A 81 -5.49 -4.77 -8.02
CA ASP A 81 -5.63 -5.12 -9.44
C ASP A 81 -4.27 -5.09 -10.15
N LYS A 82 -3.48 -4.05 -9.92
CA LYS A 82 -2.14 -3.94 -10.50
C LYS A 82 -1.19 -5.02 -10.01
N ARG A 83 -1.19 -5.32 -8.71
CA ARG A 83 -0.36 -6.39 -8.14
C ARG A 83 -0.76 -7.76 -8.67
N MET A 84 -2.06 -8.06 -8.69
CA MET A 84 -2.55 -9.33 -9.22
C MET A 84 -2.12 -9.50 -10.68
N GLN A 85 -2.31 -8.46 -11.50
CA GLN A 85 -1.89 -8.48 -12.89
C GLN A 85 -0.37 -8.69 -13.04
N ALA A 86 0.45 -7.98 -12.24
CA ALA A 86 1.90 -8.10 -12.29
C ALA A 86 2.38 -9.52 -11.88
N LEU A 87 1.75 -10.11 -10.86
CA LEU A 87 2.05 -11.48 -10.43
C LEU A 87 1.67 -12.52 -11.51
N ASP A 88 0.51 -12.36 -12.15
CA ASP A 88 0.05 -13.26 -13.20
C ASP A 88 0.91 -13.15 -14.46
N ASP A 89 1.30 -11.95 -14.84
CA ASP A 89 2.18 -11.70 -15.97
C ASP A 89 3.58 -12.28 -15.72
N TYR A 90 4.10 -12.09 -14.51
CA TYR A 90 5.38 -12.68 -14.11
C TYR A 90 5.34 -14.22 -14.12
N ASP A 91 4.34 -14.84 -13.48
CA ASP A 91 4.22 -16.31 -13.42
C ASP A 91 4.12 -16.92 -14.83
N ARG A 92 3.37 -16.26 -15.72
CA ARG A 92 3.26 -16.66 -17.14
C ARG A 92 4.59 -16.54 -17.87
N ALA A 93 5.30 -15.42 -17.70
CA ALA A 93 6.59 -15.16 -18.32
C ALA A 93 7.70 -16.09 -17.82
N ALA A 94 7.63 -16.51 -16.56
CA ALA A 94 8.57 -17.42 -15.93
C ALA A 94 8.49 -18.87 -16.50
N GLY A 95 7.42 -19.21 -17.23
CA GLY A 95 7.31 -20.51 -17.90
C GLY A 95 7.47 -21.72 -16.99
N GLY A 96 6.94 -21.64 -15.76
CA GLY A 96 7.03 -22.70 -14.75
C GLY A 96 8.34 -22.72 -13.94
N LYS A 97 9.21 -21.73 -14.12
CA LYS A 97 10.50 -21.60 -13.38
C LYS A 97 10.62 -20.20 -12.74
N PRO A 98 9.68 -19.80 -11.86
CA PRO A 98 9.77 -18.52 -11.19
C PRO A 98 10.97 -18.50 -10.23
N THR A 99 11.46 -17.29 -9.94
CA THR A 99 12.45 -17.04 -8.90
C THR A 99 11.82 -16.26 -7.76
N VAL A 100 12.34 -16.40 -6.56
CA VAL A 100 11.88 -15.63 -5.38
C VAL A 100 12.04 -14.13 -5.65
N GLU A 101 13.17 -13.71 -6.18
CA GLU A 101 13.46 -12.29 -6.48
C GLU A 101 12.47 -11.72 -7.50
N GLY A 102 12.19 -12.43 -8.59
CA GLY A 102 11.23 -12.00 -9.60
C GLY A 102 9.79 -11.92 -9.07
N ALA A 103 9.37 -12.89 -8.24
CA ALA A 103 8.05 -12.85 -7.59
C ALA A 103 7.92 -11.64 -6.65
N LEU A 104 8.97 -11.35 -5.88
CA LEU A 104 9.00 -10.18 -4.99
C LEU A 104 9.02 -8.87 -5.76
N HIS A 105 9.73 -8.77 -6.90
CA HIS A 105 9.65 -7.61 -7.78
C HIS A 105 8.22 -7.40 -8.29
N ALA A 106 7.58 -8.45 -8.81
CA ALA A 106 6.20 -8.34 -9.29
C ALA A 106 5.23 -7.87 -8.20
N PHE A 107 5.44 -8.29 -6.95
CA PHE A 107 4.61 -7.91 -5.81
C PHE A 107 4.89 -6.51 -5.27
N LEU A 108 6.16 -6.10 -5.16
CA LEU A 108 6.57 -4.87 -4.48
C LEU A 108 6.63 -3.66 -5.41
N ASP A 109 7.17 -3.84 -6.63
CA ASP A 109 7.46 -2.71 -7.51
C ASP A 109 6.21 -1.98 -7.97
N THR A 110 5.11 -2.70 -8.13
CA THR A 110 3.82 -2.13 -8.53
C THR A 110 3.35 -1.02 -7.58
N ASP A 111 3.45 -1.26 -6.26
CA ASP A 111 3.09 -0.27 -5.26
C ASP A 111 4.13 0.84 -5.16
N LEU A 112 5.42 0.47 -5.15
CA LEU A 112 6.49 1.44 -5.09
C LEU A 112 6.42 2.44 -6.24
N ASP A 113 6.08 1.98 -7.47
CA ASP A 113 5.85 2.86 -8.62
C ASP A 113 4.69 3.83 -8.41
N LEU A 114 3.60 3.40 -7.77
CA LEU A 114 2.50 4.29 -7.40
C LEU A 114 2.95 5.37 -6.41
N TYR A 115 3.80 5.05 -5.46
CA TYR A 115 4.33 6.02 -4.48
C TYR A 115 5.38 6.96 -5.09
N ILE A 116 6.14 6.50 -6.08
CA ILE A 116 7.11 7.31 -6.83
C ILE A 116 6.38 8.29 -7.76
N GLN A 117 5.44 7.81 -8.55
CA GLN A 117 4.84 8.54 -9.66
C GLN A 117 3.52 9.23 -9.32
N GLY A 118 2.80 8.73 -8.33
CA GLY A 118 1.41 9.12 -8.05
C GLY A 118 1.23 10.32 -7.12
N GLY A 119 2.34 10.97 -6.71
CA GLY A 119 2.32 12.17 -5.86
C GLY A 119 1.98 11.89 -4.38
N GLU A 120 1.77 12.99 -3.61
CA GLU A 120 1.62 12.93 -2.16
C GLU A 120 0.41 12.11 -1.68
N GLY A 121 -0.69 12.08 -2.44
CA GLY A 121 -1.86 11.26 -2.11
C GLY A 121 -1.51 9.77 -2.02
N TRP A 122 -0.73 9.23 -2.96
CA TRP A 122 -0.29 7.85 -2.90
C TRP A 122 0.67 7.58 -1.74
N LYS A 123 1.56 8.52 -1.44
CA LYS A 123 2.45 8.42 -0.27
C LYS A 123 1.67 8.44 1.05
N ASN A 124 0.63 9.27 1.15
CA ASN A 124 -0.27 9.29 2.31
C ASN A 124 -1.04 7.97 2.43
N TYR A 125 -1.52 7.42 1.32
CA TYR A 125 -2.16 6.11 1.31
C TYR A 125 -1.23 4.98 1.78
N GLY A 126 0.04 4.97 1.36
CA GLY A 126 1.04 4.03 1.85
C GLY A 126 1.25 4.13 3.36
N ALA A 127 1.41 5.35 3.89
CA ALA A 127 1.53 5.58 5.33
C ALA A 127 0.24 5.21 6.09
N PHE A 128 -0.93 5.47 5.51
CA PHE A 128 -2.21 5.04 6.05
C PHE A 128 -2.33 3.51 6.08
N GLY A 129 -1.94 2.82 5.01
CA GLY A 129 -1.87 1.36 4.96
C GLY A 129 -0.95 0.76 6.04
N ALA A 130 0.20 1.39 6.28
CA ALA A 130 1.11 0.99 7.35
C ALA A 130 0.48 1.14 8.76
N GLN A 131 -0.27 2.20 8.99
CA GLN A 131 -1.03 2.38 10.23
C GLN A 131 -2.15 1.35 10.38
N ALA A 132 -2.91 1.12 9.30
CA ALA A 132 -4.00 0.16 9.28
C ALA A 132 -3.51 -1.27 9.55
N SER A 133 -2.41 -1.70 8.92
CA SER A 133 -1.83 -3.03 9.10
C SER A 133 -1.39 -3.34 10.55
N ASN A 134 -1.21 -2.30 11.37
CA ASN A 134 -0.81 -2.43 12.77
C ASN A 134 -1.98 -2.12 13.73
N SER A 135 -3.22 -2.13 13.26
CA SER A 135 -4.40 -1.85 14.09
C SER A 135 -5.48 -2.92 13.91
N PRO A 136 -6.23 -3.27 14.97
CA PRO A 136 -7.34 -4.22 14.86
C PRO A 136 -8.40 -3.77 13.84
N GLU A 137 -8.65 -2.47 13.74
CA GLU A 137 -9.63 -1.90 12.80
C GLU A 137 -9.22 -2.08 11.34
N GLY A 138 -7.92 -2.13 11.09
CA GLY A 138 -7.38 -2.34 9.73
C GLY A 138 -7.26 -3.81 9.35
N ALA A 139 -7.20 -4.73 10.31
CA ALA A 139 -7.02 -6.16 10.04
C ALA A 139 -8.10 -6.72 9.10
N GLU A 140 -9.37 -6.45 9.37
CA GLU A 140 -10.50 -6.90 8.51
C GLU A 140 -10.37 -6.40 7.06
N PHE A 141 -9.74 -5.22 6.86
CA PHE A 141 -9.47 -4.69 5.54
C PHE A 141 -8.32 -5.42 4.87
N MET A 142 -7.26 -5.70 5.62
CA MET A 142 -6.14 -6.48 5.11
C MET A 142 -6.64 -7.84 4.64
N ASP A 143 -7.40 -8.56 5.44
CA ASP A 143 -7.99 -9.85 5.11
C ASP A 143 -8.85 -9.75 3.85
N LYS A 144 -9.76 -8.79 3.81
CA LYS A 144 -10.73 -8.64 2.71
C LYS A 144 -10.07 -8.28 1.37
N TYR A 145 -9.13 -7.34 1.39
CA TYR A 145 -8.61 -6.75 0.16
C TYR A 145 -7.28 -7.35 -0.26
N PHE A 146 -6.37 -7.65 0.68
CA PHE A 146 -5.01 -8.06 0.34
C PHE A 146 -4.77 -9.56 0.35
N ASP A 147 -5.52 -10.35 1.12
CA ASP A 147 -5.33 -11.80 1.16
C ASP A 147 -5.29 -12.47 -0.21
N PRO A 148 -6.19 -12.16 -1.17
CA PRO A 148 -6.14 -12.80 -2.47
C PRO A 148 -4.82 -12.60 -3.21
N VAL A 149 -4.26 -11.38 -3.17
CA VAL A 149 -2.98 -11.07 -3.84
C VAL A 149 -1.79 -11.65 -3.08
N VAL A 150 -1.88 -11.72 -1.75
CA VAL A 150 -0.87 -12.36 -0.90
C VAL A 150 -0.82 -13.86 -1.16
N LEU A 151 -1.97 -14.53 -1.19
CA LEU A 151 -2.05 -15.97 -1.49
C LEU A 151 -1.52 -16.26 -2.90
N ARG A 152 -1.76 -15.39 -3.86
CA ARG A 152 -1.18 -15.51 -5.20
C ARG A 152 0.35 -15.42 -5.20
N LEU A 153 0.92 -14.49 -4.44
CA LEU A 153 2.38 -14.43 -4.24
C LEU A 153 2.90 -15.73 -3.62
N ILE A 154 2.25 -16.22 -2.56
CA ILE A 154 2.63 -17.48 -1.88
C ILE A 154 2.63 -18.66 -2.86
N GLU A 155 1.66 -18.77 -3.76
CA GLU A 155 1.63 -19.80 -4.79
C GLU A 155 2.87 -19.75 -5.70
N ILE A 156 3.28 -18.55 -6.12
CA ILE A 156 4.45 -18.37 -6.97
C ILE A 156 5.73 -18.69 -6.19
N LEU A 157 5.82 -18.28 -4.91
CA LEU A 157 6.95 -18.58 -4.04
C LEU A 157 7.09 -20.10 -3.79
N LYS A 158 5.98 -20.84 -3.62
CA LYS A 158 5.99 -22.31 -3.54
C LYS A 158 6.56 -22.95 -4.79
N LYS A 159 6.26 -22.43 -5.97
CA LYS A 159 6.85 -22.89 -7.24
C LYS A 159 8.36 -22.57 -7.33
N ALA A 160 8.78 -21.42 -6.81
CA ALA A 160 10.18 -21.00 -6.79
C ALA A 160 11.04 -21.78 -5.77
N LEU A 161 10.40 -22.29 -4.71
CA LEU A 161 11.03 -22.99 -3.58
C LEU A 161 10.31 -24.32 -3.32
N PRO A 162 10.33 -25.29 -4.25
CA PRO A 162 9.52 -26.50 -4.18
C PRO A 162 9.85 -27.41 -3.00
N ASP A 163 11.05 -27.30 -2.45
CA ASP A 163 11.52 -28.10 -1.32
C ASP A 163 11.43 -27.37 0.04
N ALA A 164 10.98 -26.10 0.05
CA ALA A 164 10.84 -25.33 1.28
C ALA A 164 9.66 -25.83 2.12
N ALA A 165 9.78 -25.73 3.44
CA ALA A 165 8.62 -25.89 4.29
C ALA A 165 7.65 -24.72 4.07
N GLU A 166 6.36 -25.01 4.00
CA GLU A 166 5.33 -23.99 3.78
C GLU A 166 5.37 -22.92 4.87
N GLU A 167 5.63 -23.31 6.11
CA GLU A 167 5.81 -22.41 7.26
C GLU A 167 6.89 -21.36 7.00
N ASP A 168 8.04 -21.73 6.41
CA ASP A 168 9.15 -20.81 6.14
C ASP A 168 8.79 -19.81 5.05
N ILE A 169 7.95 -20.19 4.09
CA ILE A 169 7.44 -19.27 3.06
C ILE A 169 6.52 -18.22 3.70
N PHE A 170 5.64 -18.60 4.62
CA PHE A 170 4.79 -17.64 5.34
C PHE A 170 5.59 -16.71 6.26
N TRP A 171 6.61 -17.22 6.96
CA TRP A 171 7.51 -16.38 7.74
C TRP A 171 8.30 -15.39 6.86
N GLY A 172 8.80 -15.85 5.72
CA GLY A 172 9.45 -14.98 4.74
C GLY A 172 8.52 -13.86 4.25
N TYR A 173 7.27 -14.19 3.92
CA TYR A 173 6.24 -13.21 3.58
C TYR A 173 6.00 -12.21 4.74
N HIS A 174 5.89 -12.70 5.97
CA HIS A 174 5.71 -11.84 7.15
C HIS A 174 6.85 -10.82 7.29
N PHE A 175 8.10 -11.23 7.09
CA PHE A 175 9.26 -10.32 7.13
C PHE A 175 9.25 -9.31 5.98
N VAL A 176 8.86 -9.71 4.77
CA VAL A 176 8.67 -8.79 3.63
C VAL A 176 7.63 -7.73 3.96
N THR A 177 6.49 -8.14 4.51
CA THR A 177 5.41 -7.23 4.88
C THR A 177 5.85 -6.27 5.98
N GLY A 178 6.57 -6.75 7.01
CA GLY A 178 7.11 -5.91 8.07
C GLY A 178 8.08 -4.84 7.54
N ALA A 179 8.98 -5.21 6.62
CA ALA A 179 9.89 -4.26 6.00
C ALA A 179 9.16 -3.25 5.11
N LEU A 180 8.16 -3.68 4.34
CA LEU A 180 7.35 -2.81 3.51
C LEU A 180 6.57 -1.81 4.37
N MET A 181 5.88 -2.27 5.42
CA MET A 181 5.09 -1.40 6.30
C MET A 181 5.96 -0.37 7.02
N LEU A 182 7.15 -0.76 7.51
CA LEU A 182 8.09 0.19 8.10
C LEU A 182 8.56 1.26 7.09
N THR A 183 8.80 0.85 5.85
CA THR A 183 9.16 1.76 4.76
C THR A 183 8.05 2.75 4.47
N LEU A 184 6.81 2.27 4.33
CA LEU A 184 5.64 3.10 4.01
C LEU A 184 5.27 4.05 5.14
N ALA A 185 5.58 3.72 6.40
CA ALA A 185 5.36 4.58 7.55
C ALA A 185 6.17 5.88 7.52
N ARG A 186 7.24 5.97 6.73
CA ARG A 186 8.09 7.17 6.53
C ARG A 186 8.46 7.86 7.85
N THR A 187 8.98 7.11 8.80
CA THR A 187 9.22 7.60 10.17
C THR A 187 10.37 8.63 10.27
N GLY A 188 11.16 8.81 9.24
CA GLY A 188 12.39 9.62 9.26
C GLY A 188 13.49 9.05 10.16
N ARG A 189 13.33 7.83 10.68
CA ARG A 189 14.32 7.23 11.59
C ARG A 189 15.63 6.90 10.88
N ILE A 190 15.54 6.33 9.67
CA ILE A 190 16.74 5.98 8.89
C ILE A 190 17.52 7.23 8.48
N ASP A 191 16.82 8.33 8.19
CA ASP A 191 17.44 9.63 7.84
C ASP A 191 18.37 10.10 8.96
N LYS A 192 17.89 10.03 10.20
CA LYS A 192 18.66 10.44 11.40
C LYS A 192 19.81 9.47 11.68
N LEU A 193 19.55 8.16 11.65
CA LEU A 193 20.56 7.14 11.94
C LEU A 193 21.70 7.13 10.93
N SER A 194 21.40 7.41 9.66
CA SER A 194 22.38 7.43 8.58
C SER A 194 23.03 8.81 8.39
N HIS A 195 22.70 9.80 9.24
CA HIS A 195 23.15 11.18 9.07
C HIS A 195 22.87 11.74 7.66
N GLY A 196 21.71 11.39 7.09
CA GLY A 196 21.26 11.85 5.78
C GLY A 196 21.78 11.05 4.58
N LEU A 197 22.47 9.92 4.80
CA LEU A 197 22.87 9.03 3.69
C LEU A 197 21.69 8.28 3.08
N CYS A 198 20.66 8.03 3.87
CA CYS A 198 19.43 7.36 3.44
C CYS A 198 18.24 8.23 3.80
N HIS A 199 17.22 8.23 2.95
CA HIS A 199 15.98 8.95 3.19
C HIS A 199 14.79 7.98 3.22
N SER A 200 13.91 8.14 4.21
CA SER A 200 12.76 7.25 4.44
C SER A 200 11.68 7.36 3.36
N ASP A 201 11.76 8.36 2.49
CA ASP A 201 10.86 8.57 1.35
C ASP A 201 11.52 8.32 -0.01
N ASP A 202 12.76 7.81 -0.01
CA ASP A 202 13.46 7.41 -1.25
C ASP A 202 13.00 6.01 -1.70
N TYR A 203 11.82 5.97 -2.32
CA TYR A 203 11.24 4.71 -2.81
C TYR A 203 12.01 4.11 -3.99
N GLU A 204 12.79 4.90 -4.75
CA GLU A 204 13.69 4.36 -5.78
C GLU A 204 14.83 3.55 -5.15
N ALA A 205 15.41 4.05 -4.08
CA ALA A 205 16.44 3.32 -3.34
C ALA A 205 15.89 2.03 -2.71
N VAL A 206 14.65 2.05 -2.23
CA VAL A 206 13.93 0.88 -1.70
C VAL A 206 13.68 -0.13 -2.80
N LYS A 207 13.12 0.29 -3.93
CA LYS A 207 12.82 -0.56 -5.09
C LYS A 207 14.06 -1.29 -5.59
N ALA A 208 15.19 -0.60 -5.67
CA ALA A 208 16.46 -1.17 -6.12
C ALA A 208 17.05 -2.24 -5.16
N ARG A 209 16.57 -2.35 -3.92
CA ARG A 209 17.21 -3.16 -2.87
C ARG A 209 16.28 -4.18 -2.22
N MET A 210 15.02 -3.84 -1.98
CA MET A 210 14.14 -4.62 -1.10
C MET A 210 13.90 -6.03 -1.62
N ALA A 211 13.47 -6.20 -2.87
CA ALA A 211 13.19 -7.52 -3.44
C ALA A 211 14.43 -8.43 -3.39
N ARG A 212 15.59 -7.90 -3.75
CA ARG A 212 16.87 -8.62 -3.75
C ARG A 212 17.30 -9.02 -2.33
N PHE A 213 17.19 -8.12 -1.36
CA PHE A 213 17.53 -8.38 0.04
C PHE A 213 16.61 -9.46 0.62
N MET A 214 15.32 -9.34 0.41
CA MET A 214 14.33 -10.30 0.90
C MET A 214 14.48 -11.67 0.23
N ALA A 215 14.77 -11.72 -1.06
CA ALA A 215 15.00 -12.98 -1.77
C ALA A 215 16.22 -13.74 -1.21
N ALA A 216 17.25 -13.05 -0.75
CA ALA A 216 18.38 -13.68 -0.09
C ALA A 216 17.95 -14.31 1.25
N GLY A 217 17.15 -13.58 2.06
CA GLY A 217 16.59 -14.11 3.32
C GLY A 217 15.70 -15.32 3.12
N PHE A 218 14.81 -15.31 2.13
CA PHE A 218 13.98 -16.47 1.78
C PHE A 218 14.84 -17.70 1.46
N ARG A 219 15.85 -17.53 0.62
CA ARG A 219 16.75 -18.66 0.24
C ARG A 219 17.48 -19.24 1.45
N GLU A 220 17.94 -18.39 2.36
CA GLU A 220 18.65 -18.83 3.55
C GLU A 220 17.74 -19.63 4.50
N ILE A 221 16.61 -19.07 4.91
CA ILE A 221 15.64 -19.74 5.79
C ILE A 221 15.20 -21.09 5.23
N CYS A 222 14.92 -21.16 3.92
CA CYS A 222 14.47 -22.38 3.28
C CYS A 222 15.60 -23.43 3.11
N ASN A 223 16.88 -23.01 3.02
CA ASN A 223 18.01 -23.91 2.87
C ASN A 223 18.50 -24.52 4.21
N GLU A 224 18.43 -23.77 5.30
CA GLU A 224 18.87 -24.24 6.62
C GLU A 224 18.15 -25.51 7.06
N ARG A 225 16.86 -25.66 6.81
CA ARG A 225 16.09 -26.87 7.13
C ARG A 225 16.47 -28.07 6.27
N LYS A 226 16.92 -27.88 5.03
CA LYS A 226 17.47 -28.96 4.21
C LYS A 226 18.70 -29.60 4.88
N GLN A 227 19.64 -28.75 5.31
CA GLN A 227 20.88 -29.23 5.96
C GLN A 227 20.62 -29.87 7.33
N GLY A 228 19.57 -29.45 8.05
CA GLY A 228 19.17 -30.05 9.33
C GLY A 228 18.48 -31.42 9.17
N ARG A 229 17.73 -31.66 8.09
CA ARG A 229 17.10 -32.95 7.79
C ARG A 229 18.09 -34.00 7.29
N ASP A 230 19.15 -33.58 6.59
CA ASP A 230 20.20 -34.48 6.10
C ASP A 230 21.19 -34.87 7.20
N ARG A 231 21.10 -34.27 8.40
CA ARG A 231 21.94 -34.56 9.58
C ARG A 231 21.23 -35.33 10.70
N ALA A 232 19.94 -35.59 10.57
CA ALA A 232 19.09 -36.31 11.51
C ALA A 232 18.70 -37.70 10.95
#